data_533b15d83dc8464052497fca276421e3
#
_entry.id   533b15d83dc8464052497fca276421e3
#
_cell.length_a   1.000
_cell.length_b   1.000
_cell.length_c   1.000
_cell.angle_alpha   90.00
_cell.angle_beta   90.00
_cell.angle_gamma   90.00
#
_symmetry.space_group_name_H-M   'P 1'
#
loop_
_entity.id
_entity.type
_entity.pdbx_description
1 polymer ?
#
loop_
_entity_poly.entity_id
_entity_poly.type
_entity_poly.pdbx_seq_one_letter_code
_entity_poly.pdbx_strand_id
1 'polypeptide(L)'
;MQVANATSDRIISISECLKTSNFDFSVKEGETIGIASPVYNFGLPVTVIDFINKLNISGNIGYVFTLVTFGGLSGGASIMLKSELKKKGIKINAQYSVRMPDTWTPVYDLSDKNKVTETNKKADIKISGIINKIIKKSKGNFDSRRIPFGDKFYGGYEEMRKTSSLSVNDSCVGCGLCAKECPVGA
;
A
#
# COMPACT_ATOMS: atom_id res chain seq x y z
N MET A 1 -1.79 -9.32 -5.06
CA MET A 1 -2.29 -10.41 -5.93
C MET A 1 -2.64 -11.67 -5.15
N GLN A 2 -1.80 -12.24 -4.29
CA GLN A 2 -2.10 -13.50 -3.57
C GLN A 2 -3.43 -13.47 -2.80
N VAL A 3 -3.74 -12.37 -2.06
CA VAL A 3 -5.01 -12.25 -1.32
C VAL A 3 -6.20 -12.29 -2.27
N ALA A 4 -6.21 -11.42 -3.29
CA ALA A 4 -7.32 -11.36 -4.25
C ALA A 4 -7.53 -12.68 -5.01
N ASN A 5 -6.44 -13.37 -5.39
CA ASN A 5 -6.54 -14.68 -6.02
C ASN A 5 -7.17 -15.73 -5.09
N ALA A 6 -6.81 -15.71 -3.79
CA ALA A 6 -7.33 -16.67 -2.82
C ALA A 6 -8.80 -16.41 -2.43
N THR A 7 -9.26 -15.17 -2.58
CA THR A 7 -10.64 -14.76 -2.29
C THR A 7 -11.49 -14.63 -3.57
N SER A 8 -10.92 -14.88 -4.74
CA SER A 8 -11.55 -14.68 -6.06
C SER A 8 -12.06 -13.26 -6.29
N ASP A 9 -11.37 -12.27 -5.67
CA ASP A 9 -11.73 -10.86 -5.76
C ASP A 9 -11.02 -10.16 -6.93
N ARG A 10 -11.64 -9.12 -7.47
CA ARG A 10 -11.00 -8.25 -8.45
C ARG A 10 -9.99 -7.33 -7.77
N ILE A 11 -8.93 -7.00 -8.50
CA ILE A 11 -7.94 -6.00 -8.09
C ILE A 11 -8.21 -4.71 -8.85
N ILE A 12 -8.21 -3.60 -8.10
CA ILE A 12 -8.32 -2.25 -8.66
C ILE A 12 -7.01 -1.54 -8.34
N SER A 13 -6.34 -1.04 -9.37
CA SER A 13 -5.09 -0.29 -9.21
C SER A 13 -5.37 1.16 -8.82
N ILE A 14 -4.83 1.60 -7.68
CA ILE A 14 -4.91 3.00 -7.24
C ILE A 14 -4.27 3.92 -8.28
N SER A 15 -3.14 3.54 -8.86
CA SER A 15 -2.47 4.31 -9.92
C SER A 15 -3.35 4.48 -11.14
N GLU A 16 -4.05 3.43 -11.54
CA GLU A 16 -4.96 3.49 -12.69
C GLU A 16 -6.17 4.37 -12.38
N CYS A 17 -6.72 4.27 -11.18
CA CYS A 17 -7.82 5.14 -10.74
C CYS A 17 -7.42 6.63 -10.79
N LEU A 18 -6.20 6.96 -10.38
CA LEU A 18 -5.69 8.33 -10.45
C LEU A 18 -5.52 8.82 -11.89
N LYS A 19 -5.02 7.96 -12.80
CA LYS A 19 -4.89 8.28 -14.24
C LYS A 19 -6.24 8.50 -14.92
N THR A 20 -7.20 7.64 -14.63
CA THR A 20 -8.54 7.65 -15.29
C THR A 20 -9.57 8.50 -14.54
N SER A 21 -9.20 9.09 -13.42
CA SER A 21 -10.12 9.83 -12.53
C SER A 21 -11.34 8.99 -12.11
N ASN A 22 -11.16 7.69 -11.93
CA ASN A 22 -12.22 6.78 -11.50
C ASN A 22 -12.12 6.54 -9.99
N PHE A 23 -13.01 7.17 -9.23
CA PHE A 23 -13.03 7.12 -7.76
C PHE A 23 -14.36 6.62 -7.19
N ASP A 24 -15.34 6.33 -8.05
CA ASP A 24 -16.68 5.93 -7.65
C ASP A 24 -16.84 4.41 -7.77
N PHE A 25 -17.16 3.77 -6.66
CA PHE A 25 -17.32 2.32 -6.60
C PHE A 25 -18.63 1.96 -5.92
N SER A 26 -19.31 0.96 -6.46
CA SER A 26 -20.47 0.36 -5.81
C SER A 26 -20.12 -1.02 -5.28
N VAL A 27 -20.62 -1.33 -4.08
CA VAL A 27 -20.46 -2.65 -3.45
C VAL A 27 -21.82 -3.30 -3.26
N LYS A 28 -21.83 -4.62 -3.37
CA LYS A 28 -23.00 -5.43 -3.04
C LYS A 28 -23.19 -5.47 -1.52
N GLU A 29 -24.39 -5.82 -1.10
CA GLU A 29 -24.71 -6.01 0.33
C GLU A 29 -23.73 -7.00 0.98
N GLY A 30 -23.08 -6.56 2.06
CA GLY A 30 -22.16 -7.39 2.83
C GLY A 30 -20.80 -7.70 2.18
N GLU A 31 -20.46 -7.04 1.06
CA GLU A 31 -19.19 -7.25 0.34
C GLU A 31 -17.98 -6.84 1.19
N THR A 32 -16.86 -7.48 0.91
CA THR A 32 -15.57 -7.18 1.58
C THR A 32 -14.73 -6.21 0.74
N ILE A 33 -14.14 -5.22 1.39
CA ILE A 33 -13.18 -4.30 0.76
C ILE A 33 -11.82 -4.47 1.42
N GLY A 34 -10.80 -4.66 0.60
CA GLY A 34 -9.40 -4.64 1.01
C GLY A 34 -8.66 -3.44 0.41
N ILE A 35 -7.94 -2.69 1.25
CA ILE A 35 -7.06 -1.61 0.79
C ILE A 35 -5.62 -1.99 1.12
N ALA A 36 -4.80 -2.18 0.08
CA ALA A 36 -3.39 -2.52 0.21
C ALA A 36 -2.51 -1.35 -0.21
N SER A 37 -1.43 -1.10 0.55
CA SER A 37 -0.49 -0.02 0.29
C SER A 37 0.92 -0.42 0.69
N PRO A 38 1.97 -0.02 -0.05
CA PRO A 38 3.32 -0.03 0.48
C PRO A 38 3.48 1.04 1.55
N VAL A 39 4.53 0.92 2.35
CA VAL A 39 4.96 1.94 3.31
C VAL A 39 6.10 2.74 2.68
N TYR A 40 5.95 4.05 2.60
CA TYR A 40 6.99 4.98 2.18
C TYR A 40 7.31 5.94 3.33
N ASN A 41 8.58 6.04 3.67
CA ASN A 41 9.06 6.90 4.75
C ASN A 41 8.19 6.81 6.04
N PHE A 42 7.98 5.59 6.54
CA PHE A 42 7.15 5.28 7.73
C PHE A 42 5.66 5.63 7.62
N GLY A 43 5.17 6.02 6.45
CA GLY A 43 3.77 6.41 6.23
C GLY A 43 3.21 5.90 4.91
N LEU A 44 2.13 6.53 4.46
CA LEU A 44 1.47 6.21 3.18
C LEU A 44 2.10 6.98 2.02
N PRO A 45 2.20 6.39 0.82
CA PRO A 45 2.42 7.17 -0.39
C PRO A 45 1.37 8.27 -0.55
N VAL A 46 1.78 9.46 -1.00
CA VAL A 46 0.85 10.58 -1.24
C VAL A 46 -0.26 10.18 -2.21
N THR A 47 0.07 9.40 -3.24
CA THR A 47 -0.91 8.88 -4.20
C THR A 47 -2.02 8.05 -3.56
N VAL A 48 -1.72 7.32 -2.47
CA VAL A 48 -2.73 6.57 -1.71
C VAL A 48 -3.63 7.52 -0.91
N ILE A 49 -3.06 8.56 -0.33
CA ILE A 49 -3.82 9.60 0.38
C ILE A 49 -4.74 10.34 -0.60
N ASP A 50 -4.22 10.75 -1.75
CA ASP A 50 -4.98 11.43 -2.80
C ASP A 50 -6.14 10.57 -3.31
N PHE A 51 -5.89 9.29 -3.52
CA PHE A 51 -6.94 8.34 -3.91
C PHE A 51 -8.03 8.25 -2.84
N ILE A 52 -7.66 8.06 -1.57
CA ILE A 52 -8.65 7.93 -0.48
C ILE A 52 -9.47 9.21 -0.34
N ASN A 53 -8.85 10.39 -0.48
CA ASN A 53 -9.56 11.67 -0.40
C ASN A 53 -10.63 11.82 -1.48
N LYS A 54 -10.42 11.25 -2.65
CA LYS A 54 -11.36 11.26 -3.79
C LYS A 54 -12.33 10.07 -3.78
N LEU A 55 -12.01 9.01 -3.04
CA LEU A 55 -12.77 7.75 -3.04
C LEU A 55 -14.21 7.94 -2.59
N ASN A 56 -15.15 7.42 -3.37
CA ASN A 56 -16.56 7.31 -3.03
C ASN A 56 -16.97 5.84 -3.13
N ILE A 57 -17.60 5.32 -2.09
CA ILE A 57 -18.13 3.96 -2.07
C ILE A 57 -19.61 4.02 -1.73
N SER A 58 -20.45 3.51 -2.61
CA SER A 58 -21.88 3.34 -2.39
C SER A 58 -22.22 1.89 -2.07
N GLY A 59 -23.24 1.66 -1.25
CA GLY A 59 -23.69 0.35 -0.81
C GLY A 59 -23.29 0.04 0.64
N ASN A 60 -23.69 -1.14 1.12
CA ASN A 60 -23.47 -1.57 2.50
C ASN A 60 -22.26 -2.51 2.61
N ILE A 61 -21.15 -1.99 3.10
CA ILE A 61 -19.89 -2.73 3.23
C ILE A 61 -19.98 -3.68 4.43
N GLY A 62 -19.77 -4.96 4.21
CA GLY A 62 -19.81 -5.98 5.27
C GLY A 62 -18.52 -6.09 6.07
N TYR A 63 -17.37 -5.93 5.44
CA TYR A 63 -16.06 -6.06 6.09
C TYR A 63 -15.00 -5.24 5.36
N VAL A 64 -14.22 -4.47 6.12
CA VAL A 64 -13.11 -3.68 5.59
C VAL A 64 -11.81 -4.10 6.25
N PHE A 65 -10.80 -4.41 5.45
CA PHE A 65 -9.45 -4.63 5.96
C PHE A 65 -8.43 -3.77 5.25
N THR A 66 -7.31 -3.52 5.92
CA THR A 66 -6.15 -2.85 5.34
C THR A 66 -4.93 -3.76 5.45
N LEU A 67 -4.06 -3.69 4.45
CA LEU A 67 -2.81 -4.45 4.37
C LEU A 67 -1.68 -3.51 3.97
N VAL A 68 -0.68 -3.35 4.82
CA VAL A 68 0.52 -2.58 4.47
C VAL A 68 1.72 -3.52 4.27
N THR A 69 2.52 -3.24 3.23
CA THR A 69 3.79 -3.92 3.00
C THR A 69 4.94 -2.98 3.33
N PHE A 70 5.99 -3.48 4.01
CA PHE A 70 7.09 -2.66 4.50
C PHE A 70 8.41 -3.46 4.50
N GLY A 71 9.54 -2.79 4.42
CA GLY A 71 10.87 -3.39 4.53
C GLY A 71 11.34 -3.53 5.98
N GLY A 72 11.67 -2.42 6.63
CA GLY A 72 12.11 -2.38 8.03
C GLY A 72 10.96 -2.39 9.04
N LEU A 73 10.18 -1.30 9.03
CA LEU A 73 9.06 -1.03 9.94
C LEU A 73 7.84 -0.55 9.17
N SER A 74 6.65 -0.87 9.66
CA SER A 74 5.38 -0.33 9.10
C SER A 74 5.10 1.12 9.55
N GLY A 75 5.84 1.61 10.51
CA GLY A 75 5.76 3.00 10.97
C GLY A 75 4.35 3.40 11.42
N GLY A 76 3.89 4.53 10.91
CA GLY A 76 2.55 5.08 11.11
C GLY A 76 1.56 4.74 10.00
N ALA A 77 1.96 3.99 8.96
CA ALA A 77 1.14 3.80 7.76
C ALA A 77 -0.26 3.24 8.06
N SER A 78 -0.36 2.23 8.93
CA SER A 78 -1.67 1.68 9.32
C SER A 78 -2.52 2.69 10.10
N ILE A 79 -1.91 3.57 10.89
CA ILE A 79 -2.60 4.63 11.63
C ILE A 79 -3.15 5.66 10.64
N MET A 80 -2.30 6.10 9.70
CA MET A 80 -2.68 7.05 8.66
C MET A 80 -3.83 6.51 7.81
N LEU A 81 -3.71 5.24 7.36
CA LEU A 81 -4.74 4.59 6.54
C LEU A 81 -6.08 4.53 7.29
N LYS A 82 -6.05 4.21 8.59
CA LYS A 82 -7.24 4.24 9.44
C LYS A 82 -7.83 5.64 9.57
N SER A 83 -6.98 6.65 9.73
CA SER A 83 -7.40 8.04 9.85
C SER A 83 -8.08 8.55 8.57
N GLU A 84 -7.44 8.32 7.41
CA GLU A 84 -7.97 8.77 6.12
C GLU A 84 -9.30 8.08 5.77
N LEU A 85 -9.41 6.77 5.97
CA LEU A 85 -10.67 6.05 5.74
C LEU A 85 -11.76 6.47 6.71
N LYS A 86 -11.42 6.79 7.96
CA LYS A 86 -12.39 7.32 8.94
C LYS A 86 -12.98 8.67 8.49
N LYS A 87 -12.18 9.57 7.87
CA LYS A 87 -12.68 10.84 7.29
C LYS A 87 -13.74 10.60 6.21
N LYS A 88 -13.66 9.47 5.51
CA LYS A 88 -14.62 9.03 4.48
C LYS A 88 -15.81 8.22 5.07
N GLY A 89 -15.92 8.13 6.39
CA GLY A 89 -16.96 7.34 7.05
C GLY A 89 -16.74 5.82 6.99
N ILE A 90 -15.59 5.36 6.47
CA ILE A 90 -15.29 3.93 6.30
C ILE A 90 -14.65 3.38 7.58
N LYS A 91 -15.33 2.43 8.22
CA LYS A 91 -14.84 1.76 9.43
C LYS A 91 -14.03 0.52 9.09
N ILE A 92 -12.76 0.50 9.51
CA ILE A 92 -11.88 -0.67 9.33
C ILE A 92 -12.21 -1.73 10.39
N ASN A 93 -12.35 -2.98 9.96
CA ASN A 93 -12.54 -4.14 10.82
C ASN A 93 -11.20 -4.80 11.19
N ALA A 94 -10.25 -4.87 10.25
CA ALA A 94 -8.93 -5.46 10.50
C ALA A 94 -7.79 -4.70 9.81
N GLN A 95 -6.62 -4.71 10.47
CA GLN A 95 -5.39 -4.13 9.94
C GLN A 95 -4.29 -5.18 9.94
N TYR A 96 -3.65 -5.36 8.80
CA TYR A 96 -2.58 -6.33 8.59
C TYR A 96 -1.31 -5.65 8.09
N SER A 97 -0.17 -6.26 8.35
CA SER A 97 1.12 -5.85 7.78
C SER A 97 1.97 -7.05 7.39
N VAL A 98 2.73 -6.91 6.32
CA VAL A 98 3.66 -7.94 5.84
C VAL A 98 5.01 -7.32 5.56
N ARG A 99 6.06 -7.91 6.13
CA ARG A 99 7.43 -7.53 5.79
C ARG A 99 7.81 -8.14 4.45
N MET A 100 8.36 -7.29 3.57
CA MET A 100 8.90 -7.64 2.26
C MET A 100 10.39 -7.22 2.20
N PRO A 101 11.17 -7.64 1.20
CA PRO A 101 12.46 -7.00 0.93
C PRO A 101 12.29 -5.50 0.76
N ASP A 102 13.16 -4.73 1.40
CA ASP A 102 13.13 -3.27 1.26
C ASP A 102 13.73 -2.89 -0.10
N THR A 103 13.00 -2.13 -0.88
CA THR A 103 13.40 -1.75 -2.24
C THR A 103 14.03 -0.36 -2.33
N TRP A 104 14.28 0.30 -1.22
CA TRP A 104 15.00 1.56 -1.20
C TRP A 104 16.51 1.31 -1.34
N THR A 105 16.95 1.08 -2.57
CA THR A 105 18.32 0.68 -2.91
C THR A 105 19.43 1.65 -2.51
N PRO A 106 19.22 2.96 -2.30
CA PRO A 106 20.26 3.81 -1.72
C PRO A 106 20.74 3.36 -0.34
N VAL A 107 19.92 2.57 0.40
CA VAL A 107 20.23 2.10 1.76
C VAL A 107 20.26 0.58 1.84
N TYR A 108 19.42 -0.10 1.06
CA TYR A 108 19.24 -1.54 1.17
C TYR A 108 19.81 -2.28 -0.04
N ASP A 109 20.70 -3.22 0.23
CA ASP A 109 21.29 -4.08 -0.80
C ASP A 109 20.36 -5.28 -1.09
N LEU A 110 19.97 -5.42 -2.34
CA LEU A 110 19.18 -6.54 -2.86
C LEU A 110 20.02 -7.55 -3.66
N SER A 111 21.34 -7.44 -3.66
CA SER A 111 22.23 -8.36 -4.37
C SER A 111 22.27 -9.74 -3.70
N ASP A 112 22.09 -9.82 -2.38
CA ASP A 112 21.96 -11.06 -1.63
C ASP A 112 20.61 -11.75 -1.94
N LYS A 113 20.60 -12.56 -2.99
CA LYS A 113 19.41 -13.29 -3.44
C LYS A 113 18.88 -14.28 -2.41
N ASN A 114 19.75 -14.83 -1.57
CA ASN A 114 19.33 -15.76 -0.52
C ASN A 114 18.50 -15.04 0.55
N LYS A 115 18.96 -13.87 1.01
CA LYS A 115 18.24 -13.02 1.97
C LYS A 115 16.90 -12.54 1.42
N VAL A 116 16.86 -12.13 0.15
CA VAL A 116 15.62 -11.73 -0.54
C VAL A 116 14.64 -12.90 -0.59
N THR A 117 15.11 -14.09 -1.01
CA THR A 117 14.29 -15.30 -1.12
C THR A 117 13.74 -15.74 0.24
N GLU A 118 14.56 -15.70 1.29
CA GLU A 118 14.13 -16.06 2.64
C GLU A 118 13.07 -15.07 3.18
N THR A 119 13.26 -13.78 2.91
CA THR A 119 12.27 -12.77 3.30
C THR A 119 10.94 -12.99 2.59
N ASN A 120 10.97 -13.30 1.29
CA ASN A 120 9.76 -13.61 0.52
C ASN A 120 9.06 -14.87 1.04
N LYS A 121 9.79 -15.96 1.34
CA LYS A 121 9.20 -17.17 1.92
C LYS A 121 8.48 -16.88 3.25
N LYS A 122 9.09 -16.08 4.13
CA LYS A 122 8.44 -15.64 5.39
C LYS A 122 7.19 -14.79 5.14
N ALA A 123 7.23 -13.93 4.12
CA ALA A 123 6.09 -13.12 3.70
C ALA A 123 4.93 -14.01 3.20
N ASP A 124 5.21 -15.02 2.37
CA ASP A 124 4.22 -15.96 1.83
C ASP A 124 3.51 -16.73 2.95
N ILE A 125 4.24 -17.22 3.94
CA ILE A 125 3.66 -17.88 5.12
C ILE A 125 2.74 -16.92 5.88
N LYS A 126 3.18 -15.67 6.08
CA LYS A 126 2.38 -14.68 6.78
C LYS A 126 1.12 -14.30 6.00
N ILE A 127 1.22 -14.14 4.68
CA ILE A 127 0.09 -13.84 3.80
C ILE A 127 -0.94 -14.97 3.85
N SER A 128 -0.52 -16.23 3.84
CA SER A 128 -1.43 -17.38 3.97
C SER A 128 -2.23 -17.33 5.27
N GLY A 129 -1.59 -16.96 6.38
CA GLY A 129 -2.28 -16.73 7.67
C GLY A 129 -3.24 -15.54 7.65
N ILE A 130 -2.89 -14.47 6.93
CA ILE A 130 -3.75 -13.29 6.76
C ILE A 130 -4.98 -13.65 5.91
N ILE A 131 -4.80 -14.39 4.81
CA ILE A 131 -5.91 -14.86 3.96
C ILE A 131 -6.96 -15.61 4.80
N ASN A 132 -6.52 -16.55 5.64
CA ASN A 132 -7.42 -17.28 6.53
C ASN A 132 -8.20 -16.36 7.49
N LYS A 133 -7.56 -15.29 7.99
CA LYS A 133 -8.22 -14.30 8.85
C LYS A 133 -9.22 -13.44 8.08
N ILE A 134 -8.91 -13.07 6.84
CA ILE A 134 -9.80 -12.29 5.95
C ILE A 134 -11.05 -13.13 5.63
N ILE A 135 -10.88 -14.38 5.21
CA ILE A 135 -11.99 -15.30 4.90
C ILE A 135 -12.91 -15.46 6.12
N LYS A 136 -12.34 -15.56 7.33
CA LYS A 136 -13.09 -15.63 8.59
C LYS A 136 -13.64 -14.27 9.07
N LYS A 137 -13.43 -13.19 8.31
CA LYS A 137 -13.78 -11.82 8.70
C LYS A 137 -13.28 -11.43 10.10
N SER A 138 -12.08 -11.89 10.49
CA SER A 138 -11.49 -11.66 11.81
C SER A 138 -11.28 -10.16 12.04
N LYS A 139 -11.63 -9.68 13.24
CA LYS A 139 -11.50 -8.26 13.60
C LYS A 139 -10.27 -8.05 14.49
N GLY A 140 -9.58 -6.93 14.32
CA GLY A 140 -8.45 -6.57 15.17
C GLY A 140 -7.31 -5.88 14.45
N ASN A 141 -6.29 -5.51 15.24
CA ASN A 141 -5.05 -4.95 14.69
C ASN A 141 -3.95 -6.03 14.75
N PHE A 142 -3.55 -6.50 13.58
CA PHE A 142 -2.50 -7.51 13.38
C PHE A 142 -1.23 -6.91 12.76
N ASP A 143 -1.07 -5.57 12.82
CA ASP A 143 0.16 -4.88 12.43
C ASP A 143 1.22 -5.04 13.53
N SER A 144 2.20 -5.90 13.27
CA SER A 144 3.22 -6.31 14.24
C SER A 144 4.45 -5.39 14.34
N ARG A 145 4.58 -4.44 13.43
CA ARG A 145 5.76 -3.55 13.31
C ARG A 145 5.39 -2.07 13.32
N ARG A 146 4.23 -1.74 13.83
CA ARG A 146 3.76 -0.37 14.00
C ARG A 146 4.57 0.36 15.07
N ILE A 147 4.92 1.61 14.78
CA ILE A 147 5.49 2.53 15.77
C ILE A 147 4.33 3.35 16.36
N PRO A 148 4.12 3.36 17.69
CA PRO A 148 3.19 4.30 18.29
C PRO A 148 3.56 5.74 17.89
N PHE A 149 2.59 6.53 17.48
CA PHE A 149 2.80 7.89 16.95
C PHE A 149 3.72 7.96 15.70
N GLY A 150 3.89 6.86 14.97
CA GLY A 150 4.76 6.78 13.80
C GLY A 150 4.35 7.70 12.65
N ASP A 151 3.09 8.15 12.60
CA ASP A 151 2.58 9.18 11.71
C ASP A 151 3.29 10.54 11.87
N LYS A 152 3.83 10.84 13.05
CA LYS A 152 4.62 12.07 13.29
C LYS A 152 5.98 12.07 12.59
N PHE A 153 6.52 10.90 12.29
CA PHE A 153 7.79 10.77 11.52
C PHE A 153 7.61 10.99 10.02
N TYR A 154 6.38 11.06 9.55
CA TYR A 154 6.06 11.26 8.14
C TYR A 154 6.38 12.68 7.64
N GLY A 155 6.56 13.65 8.54
CA GLY A 155 6.76 15.07 8.19
C GLY A 155 7.93 15.38 7.24
N GLY A 156 8.97 14.54 7.19
CA GLY A 156 10.10 14.68 6.25
C GLY A 156 9.85 14.14 4.85
N TYR A 157 8.72 13.50 4.59
CA TYR A 157 8.47 12.82 3.33
C TYR A 157 8.35 13.78 2.13
N GLU A 158 7.76 14.95 2.32
CA GLU A 158 7.65 15.97 1.27
C GLU A 158 9.02 16.44 0.79
N GLU A 159 9.99 16.58 1.70
CA GLU A 159 11.35 16.95 1.34
C GLU A 159 12.07 15.81 0.59
N MET A 160 11.87 14.56 1.05
CA MET A 160 12.50 13.37 0.45
C MET A 160 11.98 13.06 -0.96
N ARG A 161 10.78 13.48 -1.31
CA ARG A 161 10.19 13.25 -2.64
C ARG A 161 10.52 14.35 -3.67
N LYS A 162 11.26 15.38 -3.29
CA LYS A 162 11.73 16.40 -4.23
C LYS A 162 12.66 15.78 -5.25
N THR A 163 12.46 16.13 -6.52
CA THR A 163 13.22 15.59 -7.65
C THR A 163 14.27 16.58 -8.19
N SER A 164 14.44 17.73 -7.56
CA SER A 164 15.39 18.80 -8.00
C SER A 164 16.85 18.35 -8.05
N SER A 165 17.21 17.30 -7.31
CA SER A 165 18.55 16.68 -7.33
C SER A 165 18.71 15.60 -8.39
N LEU A 166 17.64 15.22 -9.09
CA LEU A 166 17.70 14.23 -10.16
C LEU A 166 18.01 14.93 -11.47
N SER A 167 18.96 14.38 -12.21
CA SER A 167 19.33 14.87 -13.55
C SER A 167 19.43 13.71 -14.52
N VAL A 168 19.24 14.01 -15.77
CA VAL A 168 19.43 13.07 -16.88
C VAL A 168 20.82 13.34 -17.47
N ASN A 169 21.62 12.31 -17.64
CA ASN A 169 22.94 12.41 -18.25
C ASN A 169 22.88 12.32 -19.79
N ASP A 170 24.01 12.54 -20.45
CA ASP A 170 24.12 12.59 -21.92
C ASP A 170 23.84 11.25 -22.61
N SER A 171 23.75 10.13 -21.88
CA SER A 171 23.37 8.84 -22.45
C SER A 171 21.85 8.69 -22.68
N CYS A 172 21.06 9.66 -22.26
CA CYS A 172 19.64 9.68 -22.53
C CYS A 172 19.32 10.01 -23.98
N VAL A 173 18.70 9.09 -24.69
CA VAL A 173 18.30 9.27 -26.10
C VAL A 173 16.92 9.91 -26.28
N GLY A 174 16.26 10.34 -25.21
CA GLY A 174 14.95 10.99 -25.25
C GLY A 174 13.79 10.07 -25.71
N CYS A 175 13.92 8.75 -25.60
CA CYS A 175 12.92 7.79 -26.12
C CYS A 175 11.57 7.82 -25.41
N GLY A 176 11.42 8.54 -24.29
CA GLY A 176 10.17 8.66 -23.55
C GLY A 176 9.71 7.41 -22.79
N LEU A 177 10.51 6.33 -22.79
CA LEU A 177 10.12 5.06 -22.15
C LEU A 177 9.80 5.24 -20.66
N CYS A 178 10.59 6.03 -19.93
CA CYS A 178 10.37 6.30 -18.51
C CYS A 178 9.03 6.98 -18.24
N ALA A 179 8.58 7.89 -19.09
CA ALA A 179 7.28 8.53 -18.99
C ALA A 179 6.14 7.56 -19.37
N LYS A 180 6.35 6.76 -20.43
CA LYS A 180 5.37 5.76 -20.90
C LYS A 180 5.10 4.66 -19.86
N GLU A 181 6.17 4.19 -19.22
CA GLU A 181 6.08 3.11 -18.22
C GLU A 181 5.74 3.64 -16.81
N CYS A 182 5.68 4.96 -16.62
CA CYS A 182 5.37 5.54 -15.31
C CYS A 182 3.94 5.14 -14.85
N PRO A 183 3.79 4.45 -13.71
CA PRO A 183 2.49 3.99 -13.25
C PRO A 183 1.56 5.12 -12.81
N VAL A 184 2.09 6.33 -12.57
CA VAL A 184 1.30 7.51 -12.15
C VAL A 184 1.27 8.62 -13.23
N GLY A 185 1.90 8.41 -14.37
CA GLY A 185 1.89 9.36 -15.48
C GLY A 185 2.70 10.63 -15.23
N ALA A 186 3.78 10.53 -14.43
CA ALA A 186 4.66 11.67 -14.14
C ALA A 186 5.60 11.98 -15.32
#